data_22ca50cde3dfefc19b6cf8e9b2f49b10
#
_entry.id   22ca50cde3dfefc19b6cf8e9b2f49b10
#
_cell.length_a   1.000
_cell.length_b   1.000
_cell.length_c   1.000
_cell.angle_alpha   90.00
_cell.angle_beta   90.00
_cell.angle_gamma   90.00
#
_symmetry.space_group_name_H-M   'P 1'
#
loop_
_entity.id
_entity.type
_entity.pdbx_description
1 polymer ?
#
loop_
_entity_poly.entity_id
_entity_poly.type
_entity_poly.pdbx_seq_one_letter_code
_entity_poly.pdbx_strand_id
1 'polypeptide(L)'
;MRRSLFTIGALALVCAAGAVEAQAPKLGYINSQEILVNAPGAEAAQAAFDAEMSGYQNEIVQLETELQNLEAALQQQQLTLSPEARANREQQLQAKFQEYQQRTGQLQEVANQRRAALIQPVMDNITAVIEELREEGSYSLILDAAA
;
A
#
# COMPACT_ATOMS: atom_id res chain seq x y z
N MET A 1 49.58 -42.45 -74.08
CA MET A 1 48.21 -42.17 -74.48
C MET A 1 47.31 -42.68 -73.36
N ARG A 2 46.79 -41.83 -72.51
CA ARG A 2 45.55 -42.05 -71.73
C ARG A 2 45.26 -40.79 -70.89
N ARG A 3 44.28 -40.03 -71.35
CA ARG A 3 43.80 -38.83 -70.74
C ARG A 3 42.88 -39.28 -69.56
N SER A 4 43.13 -38.82 -68.36
CA SER A 4 42.22 -38.95 -67.19
C SER A 4 41.61 -37.60 -66.91
N LEU A 5 40.36 -37.50 -67.15
CA LEU A 5 39.53 -36.37 -66.81
C LEU A 5 39.18 -36.45 -65.27
N PHE A 6 39.67 -35.46 -64.55
CA PHE A 6 39.27 -35.23 -63.18
C PHE A 6 38.04 -34.32 -63.16
N THR A 7 36.86 -34.85 -62.87
CA THR A 7 35.67 -34.11 -62.60
C THR A 7 35.70 -33.60 -61.14
N ILE A 8 35.83 -32.27 -61.04
CA ILE A 8 35.72 -31.56 -59.72
C ILE A 8 34.22 -31.36 -59.44
N GLY A 9 33.71 -32.15 -58.49
CA GLY A 9 32.36 -31.92 -57.93
C GLY A 9 32.35 -30.75 -56.95
N ALA A 10 31.81 -29.64 -57.35
CA ALA A 10 31.57 -28.49 -56.44
C ALA A 10 30.37 -28.80 -55.53
N LEU A 11 30.64 -29.08 -54.28
CA LEU A 11 29.63 -29.22 -53.23
C LEU A 11 29.23 -27.81 -52.76
N ALA A 12 28.13 -27.29 -53.29
CA ALA A 12 27.53 -26.05 -52.82
C ALA A 12 26.81 -26.28 -51.47
N LEU A 13 27.48 -25.90 -50.39
CA LEU A 13 26.89 -25.85 -49.03
C LEU A 13 25.98 -24.63 -48.94
N VAL A 14 24.68 -24.80 -49.16
CA VAL A 14 23.67 -23.77 -48.94
C VAL A 14 23.51 -23.58 -47.45
N CYS A 15 24.17 -22.58 -46.86
CA CYS A 15 23.89 -22.09 -45.53
C CYS A 15 22.51 -21.41 -45.53
N ALA A 16 21.47 -22.14 -45.20
CA ALA A 16 20.17 -21.56 -44.83
C ALA A 16 20.38 -20.86 -43.48
N ALA A 17 20.89 -19.63 -43.52
CA ALA A 17 20.80 -18.71 -42.38
C ALA A 17 19.35 -18.35 -42.20
N GLY A 18 18.62 -19.11 -41.39
CA GLY A 18 17.32 -18.71 -40.91
C GLY A 18 17.49 -17.37 -40.20
N ALA A 19 16.98 -16.31 -40.80
CA ALA A 19 16.84 -15.03 -40.12
C ALA A 19 15.87 -15.27 -38.92
N VAL A 20 16.46 -15.40 -37.75
CA VAL A 20 15.68 -15.28 -36.49
C VAL A 20 15.27 -13.82 -36.45
N GLU A 21 14.06 -13.51 -36.92
CA GLU A 21 13.45 -12.21 -36.66
C GLU A 21 13.36 -12.07 -35.13
N ALA A 22 14.30 -11.34 -34.55
CA ALA A 22 14.20 -10.89 -33.18
C ALA A 22 13.02 -9.92 -33.12
N GLN A 23 11.84 -10.43 -32.76
CA GLN A 23 10.69 -9.59 -32.54
C GLN A 23 11.05 -8.57 -31.46
N ALA A 24 10.91 -7.29 -31.78
CA ALA A 24 11.12 -6.22 -30.82
C ALA A 24 10.18 -6.45 -29.60
N PRO A 25 10.71 -6.33 -28.37
CA PRO A 25 9.91 -6.55 -27.18
C PRO A 25 8.71 -5.58 -27.17
N LYS A 26 7.52 -6.12 -27.04
CA LYS A 26 6.30 -5.31 -26.90
C LYS A 26 6.24 -4.76 -25.48
N LEU A 27 6.24 -3.43 -25.37
CA LEU A 27 6.15 -2.73 -24.10
C LEU A 27 4.75 -2.18 -23.88
N GLY A 28 4.22 -2.32 -22.66
CA GLY A 28 3.00 -1.70 -22.22
C GLY A 28 3.28 -0.61 -21.17
N TYR A 29 2.34 0.31 -21.03
CA TYR A 29 2.39 1.34 -19.98
C TYR A 29 1.06 1.37 -19.25
N ILE A 30 1.14 1.53 -17.94
CA ILE A 30 -0.03 1.71 -17.05
C ILE A 30 0.20 2.95 -16.18
N ASN A 31 -0.88 3.45 -15.61
CA ASN A 31 -0.85 4.41 -14.51
C ASN A 31 -1.47 3.74 -13.28
N SER A 32 -0.63 3.24 -12.37
CA SER A 32 -1.08 2.50 -11.19
C SER A 32 -1.95 3.34 -10.27
N GLN A 33 -1.71 4.64 -10.14
CA GLN A 33 -2.51 5.54 -9.31
C GLN A 33 -3.93 5.69 -9.85
N GLU A 34 -4.07 5.88 -11.16
CA GLU A 34 -5.38 5.99 -11.82
C GLU A 34 -6.14 4.66 -11.77
N ILE A 35 -5.44 3.55 -11.97
CA ILE A 35 -6.02 2.21 -11.85
C ILE A 35 -6.53 1.97 -10.44
N LEU A 36 -5.73 2.30 -9.41
CA LEU A 36 -6.12 2.07 -8.02
C LEU A 36 -7.38 2.85 -7.64
N VAL A 37 -7.49 4.12 -8.03
CA VAL A 37 -8.67 4.96 -7.73
C VAL A 37 -9.94 4.42 -8.39
N ASN A 38 -9.83 3.85 -9.60
CA ASN A 38 -10.96 3.36 -10.39
C ASN A 38 -11.17 1.84 -10.28
N ALA A 39 -10.34 1.14 -9.50
CA ALA A 39 -10.42 -0.32 -9.39
C ALA A 39 -11.72 -0.78 -8.72
N PRO A 40 -12.31 -1.90 -9.18
CA PRO A 40 -13.44 -2.51 -8.49
C PRO A 40 -13.10 -2.77 -7.01
N GLY A 41 -13.95 -2.27 -6.11
CA GLY A 41 -13.75 -2.40 -4.67
C GLY A 41 -12.94 -1.29 -3.99
N ALA A 42 -12.26 -0.40 -4.74
CA ALA A 42 -11.49 0.71 -4.16
C ALA A 42 -12.37 1.66 -3.35
N GLU A 43 -13.53 2.05 -3.89
CA GLU A 43 -14.49 2.90 -3.19
C GLU A 43 -15.03 2.23 -1.91
N ALA A 44 -15.36 0.94 -1.98
CA ALA A 44 -15.82 0.20 -0.81
C ALA A 44 -14.75 0.07 0.28
N ALA A 45 -13.48 -0.16 -0.12
CA ALA A 45 -12.35 -0.21 0.79
C ALA A 45 -12.12 1.15 1.47
N GLN A 46 -12.21 2.24 0.70
CA GLN A 46 -12.08 3.60 1.24
C GLN A 46 -13.23 3.92 2.21
N ALA A 47 -14.48 3.62 1.84
CA ALA A 47 -15.65 3.86 2.70
C ALA A 47 -15.56 3.06 4.01
N ALA A 48 -15.12 1.81 3.95
CA ALA A 48 -14.89 0.99 5.14
C ALA A 48 -13.81 1.57 6.05
N PHE A 49 -12.70 2.04 5.46
CA PHE A 49 -11.63 2.69 6.20
C PHE A 49 -12.12 3.98 6.88
N ASP A 50 -12.83 4.85 6.17
CA ASP A 50 -13.34 6.11 6.71
C ASP A 50 -14.34 5.90 7.86
N ALA A 51 -15.19 4.87 7.75
CA ALA A 51 -16.11 4.49 8.82
C ALA A 51 -15.37 4.04 10.10
N GLU A 52 -14.32 3.22 9.97
CA GLU A 52 -13.49 2.81 11.10
C GLU A 52 -12.71 3.99 11.69
N MET A 53 -12.15 4.87 10.85
CA MET A 53 -11.42 6.06 11.30
C MET A 53 -12.32 7.02 12.07
N SER A 54 -13.58 7.17 11.68
CA SER A 54 -14.57 7.96 12.45
C SER A 54 -14.74 7.44 13.88
N GLY A 55 -14.76 6.11 14.06
CA GLY A 55 -14.80 5.48 15.38
C GLY A 55 -13.56 5.83 16.23
N TYR A 56 -12.37 5.72 15.66
CA TYR A 56 -11.11 6.05 16.35
C TYR A 56 -11.00 7.53 16.69
N GLN A 57 -11.43 8.40 15.79
CA GLN A 57 -11.49 9.84 16.05
C GLN A 57 -12.39 10.17 17.24
N ASN A 58 -13.58 9.57 17.31
CA ASN A 58 -14.50 9.77 18.42
C ASN A 58 -13.89 9.31 19.76
N GLU A 59 -13.17 8.19 19.76
CA GLU A 59 -12.47 7.70 20.96
C GLU A 59 -11.39 8.70 21.44
N ILE A 60 -10.59 9.23 20.51
CA ILE A 60 -9.58 10.24 20.84
C ILE A 60 -10.23 11.49 21.43
N VAL A 61 -11.29 12.00 20.80
CA VAL A 61 -12.03 13.18 21.30
C VAL A 61 -12.60 12.96 22.69
N GLN A 62 -13.08 11.75 23.00
CA GLN A 62 -13.54 11.41 24.35
C GLN A 62 -12.39 11.47 25.36
N LEU A 63 -11.23 10.88 25.06
CA LEU A 63 -10.06 10.93 25.94
C LEU A 63 -9.55 12.35 26.17
N GLU A 64 -9.53 13.18 25.12
CA GLU A 64 -9.18 14.60 25.22
C GLU A 64 -10.16 15.37 26.09
N THR A 65 -11.46 15.10 25.94
CA THR A 65 -12.49 15.73 26.75
C THR A 65 -12.36 15.35 28.23
N GLU A 66 -12.06 14.07 28.52
CA GLU A 66 -11.81 13.61 29.88
C GLU A 66 -10.59 14.30 30.50
N LEU A 67 -9.49 14.44 29.76
CA LEU A 67 -8.29 15.16 30.18
C LEU A 67 -8.60 16.63 30.50
N GLN A 68 -9.27 17.32 29.60
CA GLN A 68 -9.69 18.72 29.80
C GLN A 68 -10.56 18.90 31.05
N ASN A 69 -11.50 17.98 31.28
CA ASN A 69 -12.36 18.01 32.45
C ASN A 69 -11.56 17.80 33.76
N LEU A 70 -10.59 16.88 33.76
CA LEU A 70 -9.72 16.63 34.92
C LEU A 70 -8.83 17.86 35.21
N GLU A 71 -8.25 18.48 34.18
CA GLU A 71 -7.47 19.70 34.31
C GLU A 71 -8.29 20.87 34.85
N ALA A 72 -9.48 21.08 34.27
CA ALA A 72 -10.39 22.15 34.72
C ALA A 72 -10.83 21.93 36.17
N ALA A 73 -11.18 20.70 36.55
CA ALA A 73 -11.55 20.38 37.92
C ALA A 73 -10.40 20.62 38.91
N LEU A 74 -9.16 20.25 38.54
CA LEU A 74 -7.99 20.49 39.37
C LEU A 74 -7.75 22.01 39.55
N GLN A 75 -7.84 22.80 38.49
CA GLN A 75 -7.69 24.25 38.53
C GLN A 75 -8.75 24.92 39.42
N GLN A 76 -10.03 24.57 39.25
CA GLN A 76 -11.13 25.15 40.03
C GLN A 76 -11.02 24.82 41.54
N GLN A 77 -10.55 23.62 41.86
CA GLN A 77 -10.48 23.14 43.22
C GLN A 77 -9.13 23.39 43.91
N GLN A 78 -8.19 24.01 43.21
CA GLN A 78 -6.79 24.16 43.65
C GLN A 78 -6.64 24.79 45.04
N LEU A 79 -7.53 25.73 45.40
CA LEU A 79 -7.50 26.43 46.69
C LEU A 79 -8.31 25.74 47.80
N THR A 80 -9.13 24.76 47.45
CA THR A 80 -10.06 24.08 48.38
C THR A 80 -9.65 22.64 48.71
N LEU A 81 -8.80 22.04 47.89
CA LEU A 81 -8.32 20.67 48.12
C LEU A 81 -7.24 20.61 49.21
N SER A 82 -7.30 19.54 50.03
CA SER A 82 -6.16 19.18 50.88
C SER A 82 -4.93 18.80 50.05
N PRO A 83 -3.71 18.88 50.59
CA PRO A 83 -2.49 18.48 49.88
C PRO A 83 -2.56 17.03 49.36
N GLU A 84 -3.12 16.10 50.13
CA GLU A 84 -3.27 14.71 49.72
C GLU A 84 -4.29 14.57 48.56
N ALA A 85 -5.43 15.27 48.66
CA ALA A 85 -6.46 15.22 47.64
C ALA A 85 -5.97 15.83 46.31
N ARG A 86 -5.16 16.88 46.40
CA ARG A 86 -4.51 17.50 45.24
C ARG A 86 -3.50 16.52 44.59
N ALA A 87 -2.61 15.91 45.38
CA ALA A 87 -1.66 14.93 44.89
C ALA A 87 -2.35 13.76 44.17
N ASN A 88 -3.47 13.27 44.73
CA ASN A 88 -4.26 12.22 44.10
C ASN A 88 -4.87 12.66 42.75
N ARG A 89 -5.33 13.91 42.63
CA ARG A 89 -5.87 14.44 41.38
C ARG A 89 -4.79 14.63 40.32
N GLU A 90 -3.63 15.13 40.71
CA GLU A 90 -2.47 15.26 39.82
C GLU A 90 -2.01 13.90 39.32
N GLN A 91 -2.00 12.88 40.18
CA GLN A 91 -1.69 11.50 39.77
C GLN A 91 -2.72 10.92 38.79
N GLN A 92 -4.03 11.17 39.03
CA GLN A 92 -5.10 10.77 38.10
C GLN A 92 -4.93 11.43 36.73
N LEU A 93 -4.65 12.73 36.68
CA LEU A 93 -4.40 13.46 35.45
C LEU A 93 -3.20 12.89 34.69
N GLN A 94 -2.10 12.62 35.40
CA GLN A 94 -0.91 12.03 34.80
C GLN A 94 -1.20 10.63 34.23
N ALA A 95 -1.94 9.79 34.97
CA ALA A 95 -2.33 8.45 34.52
C ALA A 95 -3.22 8.53 33.25
N LYS A 96 -4.20 9.45 33.24
CA LYS A 96 -5.07 9.66 32.09
C LYS A 96 -4.30 10.18 30.87
N PHE A 97 -3.32 11.04 31.06
CA PHE A 97 -2.46 11.52 29.99
C PHE A 97 -1.60 10.40 29.38
N GLN A 98 -1.08 9.51 30.22
CA GLN A 98 -0.35 8.33 29.75
C GLN A 98 -1.28 7.39 28.96
N GLU A 99 -2.51 7.18 29.44
CA GLU A 99 -3.53 6.40 28.73
C GLU A 99 -3.84 7.00 27.34
N TYR A 100 -4.04 8.33 27.29
CA TYR A 100 -4.26 9.04 26.03
C TYR A 100 -3.10 8.84 25.03
N GLN A 101 -1.86 9.05 25.48
CA GLN A 101 -0.69 8.87 24.62
C GLN A 101 -0.56 7.43 24.12
N GLN A 102 -0.72 6.46 25.02
CA GLN A 102 -0.65 5.05 24.65
C GLN A 102 -1.77 4.67 23.67
N ARG A 103 -2.99 5.14 23.92
CA ARG A 103 -4.14 4.80 23.10
C ARG A 103 -4.05 5.45 21.71
N THR A 104 -3.63 6.69 21.63
CA THR A 104 -3.39 7.39 20.36
C THR A 104 -2.36 6.66 19.51
N GLY A 105 -1.25 6.22 20.12
CA GLY A 105 -0.24 5.42 19.42
C GLY A 105 -0.77 4.08 18.92
N GLN A 106 -1.55 3.38 19.74
CA GLN A 106 -2.19 2.12 19.35
C GLN A 106 -3.19 2.31 18.19
N LEU A 107 -4.02 3.35 18.27
CA LEU A 107 -5.01 3.63 17.23
C LEU A 107 -4.35 3.99 15.89
N GLN A 108 -3.23 4.71 15.93
CA GLN A 108 -2.44 5.01 14.73
C GLN A 108 -1.91 3.72 14.07
N GLU A 109 -1.38 2.80 14.88
CA GLU A 109 -0.89 1.52 14.37
C GLU A 109 -2.03 0.66 13.79
N VAL A 110 -3.15 0.57 14.51
CA VAL A 110 -4.35 -0.12 14.01
C VAL A 110 -4.85 0.50 12.70
N ALA A 111 -4.88 1.83 12.59
CA ALA A 111 -5.28 2.52 11.37
C ALA A 111 -4.38 2.16 10.17
N ASN A 112 -3.06 2.10 10.38
CA ASN A 112 -2.12 1.70 9.34
C ASN A 112 -2.34 0.25 8.89
N GLN A 113 -2.53 -0.66 9.85
CA GLN A 113 -2.80 -2.09 9.56
C GLN A 113 -4.13 -2.27 8.84
N ARG A 114 -5.18 -1.56 9.26
CA ARG A 114 -6.50 -1.63 8.61
C ARG A 114 -6.49 -1.09 7.19
N ARG A 115 -5.80 0.03 6.97
CA ARG A 115 -5.60 0.57 5.62
C ARG A 115 -4.94 -0.47 4.70
N ALA A 116 -3.85 -1.08 5.16
CA ALA A 116 -3.16 -2.11 4.39
C ALA A 116 -4.08 -3.31 4.12
N ALA A 117 -4.80 -3.81 5.13
CA ALA A 117 -5.69 -4.96 5.00
C ALA A 117 -6.88 -4.70 4.04
N LEU A 118 -7.42 -3.49 4.01
CA LEU A 118 -8.52 -3.11 3.12
C LEU A 118 -8.06 -2.88 1.67
N ILE A 119 -6.85 -2.36 1.48
CA ILE A 119 -6.29 -2.09 0.15
C ILE A 119 -5.71 -3.35 -0.50
N GLN A 120 -5.16 -4.28 0.29
CA GLN A 120 -4.47 -5.46 -0.24
C GLN A 120 -5.32 -6.27 -1.25
N PRO A 121 -6.59 -6.61 -0.98
CA PRO A 121 -7.40 -7.33 -1.95
C PRO A 121 -7.60 -6.59 -3.27
N VAL A 122 -7.68 -5.25 -3.22
CA VAL A 122 -7.79 -4.40 -4.42
C VAL A 122 -6.50 -4.47 -5.23
N MET A 123 -5.35 -4.39 -4.55
CA MET A 123 -4.03 -4.50 -5.19
C MET A 123 -3.80 -5.88 -5.81
N ASP A 124 -4.23 -6.94 -5.13
CA ASP A 124 -4.12 -8.30 -5.64
C ASP A 124 -4.94 -8.48 -6.93
N ASN A 125 -6.17 -7.95 -6.95
CA ASN A 125 -7.01 -7.95 -8.15
C ASN A 125 -6.40 -7.14 -9.30
N ILE A 126 -5.87 -5.96 -9.02
CA ILE A 126 -5.19 -5.12 -10.03
C ILE A 126 -4.00 -5.88 -10.61
N THR A 127 -3.18 -6.50 -9.76
CA THR A 127 -2.01 -7.27 -10.20
C THR A 127 -2.42 -8.44 -11.08
N ALA A 128 -3.46 -9.18 -10.70
CA ALA A 128 -3.98 -10.28 -11.50
C ALA A 128 -4.46 -9.84 -12.89
N VAL A 129 -5.22 -8.75 -12.98
CA VAL A 129 -5.70 -8.20 -14.25
C VAL A 129 -4.55 -7.68 -15.13
N ILE A 130 -3.54 -7.03 -14.54
CA ILE A 130 -2.36 -6.57 -15.29
C ILE A 130 -1.60 -7.77 -15.87
N GLU A 131 -1.45 -8.84 -15.09
CA GLU A 131 -0.76 -10.04 -15.55
C GLU A 131 -1.54 -10.75 -16.66
N GLU A 132 -2.86 -10.87 -16.54
CA GLU A 132 -3.72 -11.39 -17.59
C GLU A 132 -3.59 -10.57 -18.90
N LEU A 133 -3.66 -9.25 -18.80
CA LEU A 133 -3.47 -8.35 -19.95
C LEU A 133 -2.07 -8.46 -20.55
N ARG A 134 -1.05 -8.66 -19.72
CA ARG A 134 0.33 -8.88 -20.17
C ARG A 134 0.43 -10.14 -21.02
N GLU A 135 -0.16 -11.24 -20.54
CA GLU A 135 -0.15 -12.52 -21.23
C GLU A 135 -0.97 -12.47 -22.52
N GLU A 136 -2.23 -12.04 -22.46
CA GLU A 136 -3.12 -11.91 -23.61
C GLU A 136 -2.54 -10.99 -24.69
N GLY A 137 -1.99 -9.86 -24.27
CA GLY A 137 -1.38 -8.87 -25.17
C GLY A 137 0.02 -9.24 -25.64
N SER A 138 0.61 -10.34 -25.15
CA SER A 138 2.00 -10.73 -25.42
C SER A 138 2.99 -9.60 -25.13
N TYR A 139 2.77 -8.83 -24.07
CA TYR A 139 3.70 -7.80 -23.63
C TYR A 139 4.91 -8.43 -22.93
N SER A 140 6.10 -8.05 -23.37
CA SER A 140 7.36 -8.45 -22.73
C SER A 140 7.56 -7.79 -21.38
N LEU A 141 7.07 -6.55 -21.24
CA LEU A 141 7.17 -5.75 -20.01
C LEU A 141 6.03 -4.72 -19.98
N ILE A 142 5.49 -4.49 -18.77
CA ILE A 142 4.57 -3.40 -18.48
C ILE A 142 5.25 -2.46 -17.49
N LEU A 143 5.36 -1.18 -17.86
CA LEU A 143 5.98 -0.12 -17.07
C LEU A 143 4.90 0.74 -16.41
N ASP A 144 5.15 1.15 -15.17
CA ASP A 144 4.30 2.12 -14.49
C ASP A 144 4.74 3.54 -14.83
N ALA A 145 3.87 4.32 -15.44
CA ALA A 145 4.12 5.72 -15.79
C ALA A 145 3.94 6.68 -14.60
N ALA A 146 3.42 6.19 -13.46
CA ALA A 146 3.26 6.94 -12.23
C ALA A 146 4.42 6.80 -11.25
N ALA A 147 5.43 5.96 -11.59
CA ALA A 147 6.62 5.70 -10.76
C ALA A 147 7.73 6.72 -10.97
#